data_7ba869681070b5aae3357dcfa0f79abb
#
_entry.id   7ba869681070b5aae3357dcfa0f79abb
#
_cell.length_a   1.000
_cell.length_b   1.000
_cell.length_c   1.000
_cell.angle_alpha   90.00
_cell.angle_beta   90.00
_cell.angle_gamma   90.00
#
_symmetry.space_group_name_H-M   'P 1'
#
loop_
_entity.id
_entity.type
_entity.pdbx_description
1 polymer ?
#
loop_
_entity_poly.entity_id
_entity_poly.type
_entity_poly.pdbx_seq_one_letter_code
_entity_poly.pdbx_strand_id
1 'polypeptide(L)'
;MKVVICGGHHNSALVVAEMLAKKGYEIFWFGHRFSMIGDKKESAEFLEVTAKKIPFIEIKAGKFQPHSRFWQNLSRVPIGFWQSFVSLLKIKPDLIVSFGGYLAFPVAWIGYLLRIPVVTHEQTTVSGLSNKLIAKVARKIFITFPSSAKSFPQKKVILTGLPLRKSIFEGKKLFGNAQKTIYITGGKQGAHVINEAIFKILPNLLEKFNVIHQCGSTSLFNDIKKAEEIKYSLGRASENYLVKEYFFDSEIGSVFKSADFVISRAGAHTVYELTVLNKPAILIPIPWSNANEQEENAKMLVSLGLAKILFQADLEQGNLLEKILTFSDHLNDFKLRKNLVLPKEPAEEIIIREIEEIFSLPS
;
A
#
# COMPACT_ATOMS: atom_id res chain seq x y z
N MET A 1 -27.87 -2.42 -5.19
CA MET A 1 -26.93 -3.43 -5.74
C MET A 1 -25.92 -3.79 -4.67
N LYS A 2 -25.52 -5.08 -4.59
CA LYS A 2 -24.57 -5.60 -3.61
C LYS A 2 -23.20 -5.80 -4.25
N VAL A 3 -22.16 -5.31 -3.62
CA VAL A 3 -20.78 -5.42 -4.12
C VAL A 3 -19.91 -6.11 -3.07
N VAL A 4 -19.20 -7.16 -3.48
CA VAL A 4 -18.15 -7.78 -2.67
C VAL A 4 -16.82 -7.16 -3.04
N ILE A 5 -16.09 -6.65 -2.06
CA ILE A 5 -14.72 -6.17 -2.20
C ILE A 5 -13.77 -7.17 -1.52
N CYS A 6 -12.68 -7.52 -2.18
CA CYS A 6 -11.69 -8.44 -1.66
C CYS A 6 -10.28 -8.13 -2.15
N GLY A 7 -9.27 -8.54 -1.36
CA GLY A 7 -7.88 -8.43 -1.78
C GLY A 7 -6.94 -7.92 -0.71
N GLY A 8 -5.63 -8.00 -0.99
CA GLY A 8 -4.57 -7.71 -0.03
C GLY A 8 -4.19 -6.24 0.14
N HIS A 9 -4.77 -5.34 -0.62
CA HIS A 9 -4.40 -3.91 -0.63
C HIS A 9 -5.56 -3.04 -0.14
N HIS A 10 -5.88 -3.15 1.14
CA HIS A 10 -7.10 -2.60 1.71
C HIS A 10 -7.21 -1.06 1.63
N ASN A 11 -6.12 -0.29 1.62
CA ASN A 11 -6.20 1.18 1.54
C ASN A 11 -6.94 1.65 0.29
N SER A 12 -6.49 1.22 -0.89
CA SER A 12 -7.12 1.57 -2.16
C SER A 12 -8.52 0.96 -2.31
N ALA A 13 -8.67 -0.28 -1.82
CA ALA A 13 -9.95 -0.98 -1.81
C ALA A 13 -10.99 -0.23 -0.97
N LEU A 14 -10.59 0.34 0.18
CA LEU A 14 -11.47 1.08 1.08
C LEU A 14 -11.93 2.41 0.44
N VAL A 15 -11.05 3.09 -0.30
CA VAL A 15 -11.45 4.30 -1.07
C VAL A 15 -12.57 4.00 -2.06
N VAL A 16 -12.42 2.90 -2.82
CA VAL A 16 -13.46 2.47 -3.78
C VAL A 16 -14.73 2.01 -3.05
N ALA A 17 -14.59 1.28 -1.93
CA ALA A 17 -15.71 0.85 -1.09
C ALA A 17 -16.55 2.03 -0.61
N GLU A 18 -15.91 3.05 -0.05
CA GLU A 18 -16.58 4.25 0.46
C GLU A 18 -17.30 5.01 -0.65
N MET A 19 -16.70 5.08 -1.83
CA MET A 19 -17.29 5.78 -2.96
C MET A 19 -18.50 5.04 -3.52
N LEU A 20 -18.43 3.70 -3.63
CA LEU A 20 -19.58 2.87 -3.99
C LEU A 20 -20.70 2.98 -2.95
N ALA A 21 -20.37 2.94 -1.65
CA ALA A 21 -21.34 3.10 -0.57
C ALA A 21 -22.07 4.46 -0.64
N LYS A 22 -21.36 5.56 -0.93
CA LYS A 22 -21.95 6.90 -1.15
C LYS A 22 -22.92 6.94 -2.33
N LYS A 23 -22.72 6.08 -3.32
CA LYS A 23 -23.64 5.92 -4.47
C LYS A 23 -24.79 4.94 -4.21
N GLY A 24 -24.94 4.44 -2.97
CA GLY A 24 -26.04 3.58 -2.55
C GLY A 24 -25.83 2.09 -2.79
N TYR A 25 -24.57 1.65 -3.07
CA TYR A 25 -24.25 0.22 -3.13
C TYR A 25 -24.10 -0.35 -1.73
N GLU A 26 -24.61 -1.55 -1.52
CA GLU A 26 -24.40 -2.33 -0.29
C GLU A 26 -23.08 -3.08 -0.39
N ILE A 27 -22.12 -2.75 0.48
CA ILE A 27 -20.74 -3.27 0.41
C ILE A 27 -20.54 -4.39 1.40
N PHE A 28 -19.92 -5.48 0.96
CA PHE A 28 -19.43 -6.59 1.77
C PHE A 28 -17.93 -6.73 1.58
N TRP A 29 -17.19 -6.90 2.67
CA TRP A 29 -15.75 -7.04 2.61
C TRP A 29 -15.30 -8.46 2.92
N PHE A 30 -14.50 -9.05 2.02
CA PHE A 30 -13.88 -10.35 2.21
C PHE A 30 -12.39 -10.14 2.48
N GLY A 31 -11.92 -10.49 3.69
CA GLY A 31 -10.58 -10.19 4.17
C GLY A 31 -10.05 -11.16 5.20
N HIS A 32 -8.88 -10.84 5.75
CA HIS A 32 -8.27 -11.56 6.85
C HIS A 32 -8.37 -10.76 8.15
N ARG A 33 -8.95 -11.38 9.18
CA ARG A 33 -9.02 -10.75 10.51
C ARG A 33 -7.65 -10.55 11.14
N PHE A 34 -6.70 -11.45 10.87
CA PHE A 34 -5.34 -11.42 11.41
C PHE A 34 -4.32 -11.34 10.27
N SER A 35 -3.24 -10.56 10.46
CA SER A 35 -2.21 -10.36 9.43
C SER A 35 -1.38 -11.61 9.16
N MET A 36 -1.09 -12.39 10.22
CA MET A 36 -0.37 -13.67 10.13
C MET A 36 -1.08 -14.75 10.93
N ILE A 37 -0.73 -16.00 10.62
CA ILE A 37 -1.23 -17.17 11.37
C ILE A 37 -0.63 -17.17 12.77
N GLY A 38 -1.48 -17.11 13.79
CA GLY A 38 -1.09 -17.08 15.19
C GLY A 38 -1.01 -15.69 15.80
N ASP A 39 -1.28 -14.64 15.01
CA ASP A 39 -1.41 -13.29 15.57
C ASP A 39 -2.59 -13.22 16.54
N LYS A 40 -2.38 -12.52 17.65
CA LYS A 40 -3.42 -12.19 18.63
C LYS A 40 -4.05 -10.81 18.38
N LYS A 41 -3.34 -9.94 17.67
CA LYS A 41 -3.78 -8.57 17.33
C LYS A 41 -4.48 -8.58 15.98
N GLU A 42 -5.65 -7.98 15.90
CA GLU A 42 -6.43 -7.86 14.69
C GLU A 42 -5.67 -7.02 13.64
N SER A 43 -5.88 -7.35 12.38
CA SER A 43 -5.22 -6.65 11.27
C SER A 43 -5.74 -5.22 11.12
N ALA A 44 -4.90 -4.32 10.62
CA ALA A 44 -5.32 -2.97 10.29
C ALA A 44 -6.49 -2.95 9.27
N GLU A 45 -6.51 -3.92 8.34
CA GLU A 45 -7.62 -4.12 7.41
C GLU A 45 -8.94 -4.34 8.15
N PHE A 46 -8.97 -5.27 9.08
CA PHE A 46 -10.18 -5.59 9.86
C PHE A 46 -10.65 -4.37 10.67
N LEU A 47 -9.73 -3.69 11.37
CA LEU A 47 -10.04 -2.54 12.21
C LEU A 47 -10.57 -1.36 11.38
N GLU A 48 -9.90 -1.02 10.27
CA GLU A 48 -10.31 0.12 9.43
C GLU A 48 -11.65 -0.14 8.72
N VAL A 49 -11.87 -1.36 8.20
CA VAL A 49 -13.12 -1.72 7.50
C VAL A 49 -14.31 -1.77 8.45
N THR A 50 -14.14 -2.37 9.64
CA THR A 50 -15.23 -2.46 10.64
C THR A 50 -15.54 -1.11 11.26
N ALA A 51 -14.55 -0.22 11.44
CA ALA A 51 -14.78 1.16 11.86
C ALA A 51 -15.68 1.94 10.89
N LYS A 52 -15.66 1.59 9.59
CA LYS A 52 -16.55 2.14 8.56
C LYS A 52 -17.93 1.45 8.50
N LYS A 53 -18.20 0.53 9.45
CA LYS A 53 -19.45 -0.26 9.51
C LYS A 53 -19.72 -1.10 8.27
N ILE A 54 -18.68 -1.50 7.53
CA ILE A 54 -18.79 -2.40 6.39
C ILE A 54 -18.81 -3.85 6.92
N PRO A 55 -19.80 -4.68 6.56
CA PRO A 55 -19.84 -6.10 6.92
C PRO A 55 -18.57 -6.83 6.47
N PHE A 56 -17.84 -7.40 7.42
CA PHE A 56 -16.58 -8.10 7.20
C PHE A 56 -16.76 -9.61 7.28
N ILE A 57 -16.38 -10.32 6.22
CA ILE A 57 -16.43 -11.77 6.13
C ILE A 57 -14.99 -12.31 6.07
N GLU A 58 -14.62 -13.13 7.04
CA GLU A 58 -13.29 -13.73 7.06
C GLU A 58 -13.20 -14.89 6.07
N ILE A 59 -12.20 -14.81 5.17
CA ILE A 59 -11.85 -15.88 4.23
C ILE A 59 -10.46 -16.43 4.57
N LYS A 60 -10.39 -17.71 4.91
CA LYS A 60 -9.12 -18.41 5.21
C LYS A 60 -8.47 -18.93 3.93
N ALA A 61 -7.85 -18.05 3.17
CA ALA A 61 -7.12 -18.43 1.96
C ALA A 61 -5.67 -18.84 2.26
N GLY A 62 -5.14 -19.79 1.48
CA GLY A 62 -3.75 -20.23 1.58
C GLY A 62 -2.82 -19.45 0.64
N LYS A 63 -1.59 -19.16 1.09
CA LYS A 63 -0.53 -18.60 0.25
C LYS A 63 0.25 -19.70 -0.46
N PHE A 64 0.45 -19.56 -1.78
CA PHE A 64 1.42 -20.40 -2.51
C PHE A 64 2.84 -19.82 -2.32
N GLN A 65 3.50 -20.19 -1.23
CA GLN A 65 4.90 -19.81 -0.99
C GLN A 65 5.70 -21.07 -0.62
N PRO A 66 6.85 -21.34 -1.26
CA PRO A 66 7.72 -22.47 -0.95
C PRO A 66 8.51 -22.18 0.33
N HIS A 67 7.89 -22.33 1.52
CA HIS A 67 8.53 -22.16 2.82
C HIS A 67 7.96 -23.16 3.84
N SER A 68 8.52 -23.21 5.04
CA SER A 68 8.28 -24.19 6.12
C SER A 68 6.80 -24.49 6.49
N ARG A 69 5.85 -23.72 5.99
CA ARG A 69 4.41 -23.91 6.19
C ARG A 69 3.65 -24.22 4.89
N PHE A 70 4.34 -24.74 3.87
CA PHE A 70 3.75 -25.02 2.55
C PHE A 70 2.50 -25.89 2.65
N TRP A 71 2.56 -27.01 3.36
CA TRP A 71 1.42 -27.95 3.51
C TRP A 71 0.23 -27.33 4.25
N GLN A 72 0.49 -26.50 5.28
CA GLN A 72 -0.58 -25.77 5.99
C GLN A 72 -1.24 -24.72 5.10
N ASN A 73 -0.49 -24.08 4.24
CA ASN A 73 -1.03 -23.11 3.28
C ASN A 73 -1.82 -23.82 2.16
N LEU A 74 -1.33 -24.97 1.68
CA LEU A 74 -1.98 -25.74 0.63
C LEU A 74 -3.34 -26.28 1.10
N SER A 75 -3.46 -26.79 2.34
CA SER A 75 -4.71 -27.28 2.91
C SER A 75 -5.78 -26.16 3.07
N ARG A 76 -5.38 -24.90 3.12
CA ARG A 76 -6.30 -23.74 3.22
C ARG A 76 -6.88 -23.30 1.88
N VAL A 77 -6.27 -23.70 0.78
CA VAL A 77 -6.79 -23.35 -0.55
C VAL A 77 -8.22 -23.89 -0.76
N PRO A 78 -8.51 -25.18 -0.56
CA PRO A 78 -9.89 -25.69 -0.66
C PRO A 78 -10.86 -25.00 0.30
N ILE A 79 -10.39 -24.68 1.53
CA ILE A 79 -11.20 -23.98 2.53
C ILE A 79 -11.61 -22.59 2.02
N GLY A 80 -10.65 -21.85 1.44
CA GLY A 80 -10.92 -20.53 0.86
C GLY A 80 -11.95 -20.57 -0.27
N PHE A 81 -11.86 -21.59 -1.16
CA PHE A 81 -12.85 -21.79 -2.22
C PHE A 81 -14.22 -22.11 -1.65
N TRP A 82 -14.31 -23.03 -0.67
CA TRP A 82 -15.57 -23.40 -0.03
C TRP A 82 -16.21 -22.22 0.71
N GLN A 83 -15.44 -21.48 1.51
CA GLN A 83 -15.94 -20.29 2.21
C GLN A 83 -16.43 -19.22 1.22
N SER A 84 -15.69 -18.98 0.13
CA SER A 84 -16.09 -18.07 -0.93
C SER A 84 -17.41 -18.50 -1.56
N PHE A 85 -17.56 -19.78 -1.88
CA PHE A 85 -18.78 -20.34 -2.47
C PHE A 85 -20.01 -20.14 -1.56
N VAL A 86 -19.90 -20.56 -0.29
CA VAL A 86 -21.01 -20.41 0.67
C VAL A 86 -21.37 -18.94 0.89
N SER A 87 -20.37 -18.08 1.06
CA SER A 87 -20.59 -16.66 1.31
C SER A 87 -21.21 -15.95 0.12
N LEU A 88 -20.74 -16.22 -1.10
CA LEU A 88 -21.28 -15.62 -2.32
C LEU A 88 -22.72 -16.09 -2.60
N LEU A 89 -23.02 -17.36 -2.36
CA LEU A 89 -24.41 -17.87 -2.48
C LEU A 89 -25.38 -17.20 -1.47
N LYS A 90 -24.89 -16.94 -0.25
CA LYS A 90 -25.69 -16.28 0.80
C LYS A 90 -25.92 -14.80 0.50
N ILE A 91 -24.88 -14.07 0.08
CA ILE A 91 -24.94 -12.62 -0.17
C ILE A 91 -25.61 -12.33 -1.50
N LYS A 92 -25.35 -13.16 -2.52
CA LYS A 92 -25.79 -12.96 -3.92
C LYS A 92 -25.38 -11.57 -4.43
N PRO A 93 -24.06 -11.26 -4.49
CA PRO A 93 -23.63 -9.96 -4.94
C PRO A 93 -23.81 -9.80 -6.46
N ASP A 94 -24.00 -8.56 -6.88
CA ASP A 94 -24.11 -8.18 -8.29
C ASP A 94 -22.73 -8.00 -8.94
N LEU A 95 -21.68 -7.77 -8.12
CA LEU A 95 -20.32 -7.53 -8.58
C LEU A 95 -19.29 -7.96 -7.54
N ILE A 96 -18.13 -8.41 -8.02
CA ILE A 96 -16.92 -8.62 -7.21
C ILE A 96 -15.83 -7.66 -7.71
N VAL A 97 -15.30 -6.84 -6.79
CA VAL A 97 -14.16 -5.94 -7.02
C VAL A 97 -12.94 -6.51 -6.28
N SER A 98 -11.99 -7.01 -7.04
CA SER A 98 -10.76 -7.61 -6.52
C SER A 98 -9.61 -6.59 -6.52
N PHE A 99 -8.90 -6.48 -5.40
CA PHE A 99 -7.63 -5.77 -5.29
C PHE A 99 -6.44 -6.74 -5.22
N GLY A 100 -6.61 -7.90 -5.83
CA GLY A 100 -5.55 -8.87 -6.00
C GLY A 100 -5.16 -9.65 -4.74
N GLY A 101 -4.03 -10.32 -4.83
CA GLY A 101 -3.52 -11.15 -3.76
C GLY A 101 -4.17 -12.54 -3.71
N TYR A 102 -3.59 -13.41 -2.87
CA TYR A 102 -3.97 -14.82 -2.78
C TYR A 102 -5.39 -15.04 -2.23
N LEU A 103 -5.91 -14.09 -1.43
CA LEU A 103 -7.27 -14.13 -0.89
C LEU A 103 -8.32 -13.90 -1.99
N ALA A 104 -8.06 -12.95 -2.88
CA ALA A 104 -9.00 -12.59 -3.93
C ALA A 104 -9.14 -13.69 -5.00
N PHE A 105 -8.13 -14.54 -5.14
CA PHE A 105 -8.13 -15.62 -6.15
C PHE A 105 -9.33 -16.55 -6.02
N PRO A 106 -9.59 -17.25 -4.88
CA PRO A 106 -10.76 -18.11 -4.76
C PRO A 106 -12.08 -17.35 -4.89
N VAL A 107 -12.16 -16.11 -4.38
CA VAL A 107 -13.38 -15.30 -4.46
C VAL A 107 -13.73 -15.00 -5.92
N ALA A 108 -12.75 -14.54 -6.70
CA ALA A 108 -12.93 -14.19 -8.11
C ALA A 108 -13.34 -15.40 -8.98
N TRP A 109 -12.70 -16.56 -8.75
CA TRP A 109 -13.00 -17.77 -9.52
C TRP A 109 -14.36 -18.36 -9.18
N ILE A 110 -14.74 -18.40 -7.90
CA ILE A 110 -16.09 -18.81 -7.49
C ILE A 110 -17.13 -17.83 -8.02
N GLY A 111 -16.86 -16.52 -7.95
CA GLY A 111 -17.73 -15.50 -8.54
C GLY A 111 -17.98 -15.74 -10.03
N TYR A 112 -16.92 -16.01 -10.79
CA TYR A 112 -17.03 -16.37 -12.20
C TYR A 112 -17.89 -17.61 -12.45
N LEU A 113 -17.68 -18.67 -11.66
CA LEU A 113 -18.49 -19.91 -11.76
C LEU A 113 -19.97 -19.66 -11.44
N LEU A 114 -20.25 -18.72 -10.51
CA LEU A 114 -21.62 -18.31 -10.16
C LEU A 114 -22.17 -17.24 -11.12
N ARG A 115 -21.45 -16.91 -12.21
CA ARG A 115 -21.81 -15.87 -13.20
C ARG A 115 -21.90 -14.46 -12.63
N ILE A 116 -21.24 -14.20 -11.52
CA ILE A 116 -21.11 -12.86 -10.95
C ILE A 116 -19.97 -12.13 -11.69
N PRO A 117 -20.20 -10.92 -12.23
CA PRO A 117 -19.14 -10.16 -12.87
C PRO A 117 -17.99 -9.86 -11.89
N VAL A 118 -16.76 -9.99 -12.38
CA VAL A 118 -15.54 -9.72 -11.61
C VAL A 118 -14.76 -8.62 -12.30
N VAL A 119 -14.30 -7.64 -11.54
CA VAL A 119 -13.27 -6.68 -11.96
C VAL A 119 -12.09 -6.78 -11.02
N THR A 120 -10.88 -6.46 -11.50
CA THR A 120 -9.67 -6.55 -10.67
C THR A 120 -8.77 -5.34 -10.86
N HIS A 121 -8.07 -4.95 -9.80
CA HIS A 121 -7.09 -3.87 -9.81
C HIS A 121 -5.68 -4.42 -9.53
N GLU A 122 -4.73 -4.12 -10.43
CA GLU A 122 -3.30 -4.40 -10.24
C GLU A 122 -2.59 -3.13 -9.78
N GLN A 123 -1.96 -3.19 -8.60
CA GLN A 123 -1.34 -2.02 -7.98
C GLN A 123 0.14 -1.88 -8.27
N THR A 124 0.80 -2.95 -8.69
CA THR A 124 2.26 -3.03 -8.78
C THR A 124 2.77 -2.89 -10.21
N THR A 125 4.03 -2.52 -10.37
CA THR A 125 4.69 -2.48 -11.68
C THR A 125 4.89 -3.88 -12.26
N VAL A 126 4.99 -4.90 -11.38
CA VAL A 126 5.16 -6.32 -11.74
C VAL A 126 3.96 -7.11 -11.24
N SER A 127 3.17 -7.63 -12.16
CA SER A 127 1.92 -8.33 -11.82
C SER A 127 2.16 -9.65 -11.12
N GLY A 128 1.53 -9.83 -9.96
CA GLY A 128 1.55 -11.07 -9.19
C GLY A 128 0.80 -12.23 -9.89
N LEU A 129 1.19 -13.48 -9.58
CA LEU A 129 0.57 -14.67 -10.15
C LEU A 129 -0.95 -14.71 -9.91
N SER A 130 -1.40 -14.37 -8.72
CA SER A 130 -2.83 -14.34 -8.37
C SER A 130 -3.59 -13.39 -9.30
N ASN A 131 -3.08 -12.18 -9.55
CA ASN A 131 -3.73 -11.22 -10.43
C ASN A 131 -3.74 -11.69 -11.90
N LYS A 132 -2.68 -12.35 -12.37
CA LYS A 132 -2.65 -12.95 -13.70
C LYS A 132 -3.72 -14.04 -13.87
N LEU A 133 -3.99 -14.81 -12.81
CA LEU A 133 -5.04 -15.82 -12.81
C LEU A 133 -6.44 -15.21 -12.70
N ILE A 134 -6.62 -14.18 -11.87
CA ILE A 134 -7.90 -13.45 -11.75
C ILE A 134 -8.24 -12.75 -13.06
N ALA A 135 -7.26 -12.19 -13.76
CA ALA A 135 -7.44 -11.51 -15.05
C ALA A 135 -8.08 -12.38 -16.15
N LYS A 136 -7.92 -13.73 -16.06
CA LYS A 136 -8.56 -14.66 -17.01
C LYS A 136 -10.09 -14.59 -16.90
N VAL A 137 -10.63 -14.44 -15.69
CA VAL A 137 -12.07 -14.42 -15.39
C VAL A 137 -12.63 -13.01 -15.21
N ALA A 138 -11.79 -11.99 -15.03
CA ALA A 138 -12.22 -10.60 -14.89
C ALA A 138 -12.79 -10.04 -16.20
N ARG A 139 -13.83 -9.20 -16.11
CA ARG A 139 -14.40 -8.42 -17.23
C ARG A 139 -13.54 -7.21 -17.57
N LYS A 140 -13.08 -6.44 -16.55
CA LYS A 140 -12.18 -5.29 -16.68
C LYS A 140 -11.00 -5.45 -15.72
N ILE A 141 -9.84 -4.94 -16.11
CA ILE A 141 -8.59 -5.00 -15.36
C ILE A 141 -8.07 -3.58 -15.24
N PHE A 142 -8.17 -3.02 -14.05
CA PHE A 142 -7.64 -1.71 -13.73
C PHE A 142 -6.15 -1.83 -13.38
N ILE A 143 -5.33 -0.93 -13.88
CA ILE A 143 -3.90 -0.94 -13.59
C ILE A 143 -3.43 0.42 -13.09
N THR A 144 -2.49 0.39 -12.13
CA THR A 144 -1.85 1.61 -11.60
C THR A 144 -0.80 2.14 -12.56
N PHE A 145 0.04 1.26 -13.09
CA PHE A 145 1.20 1.62 -13.90
C PHE A 145 1.09 1.05 -15.32
N PRO A 146 1.42 1.84 -16.35
CA PRO A 146 1.38 1.36 -17.74
C PRO A 146 2.24 0.11 -17.99
N SER A 147 3.35 -0.06 -17.21
CA SER A 147 4.27 -1.19 -17.33
C SER A 147 3.60 -2.53 -17.05
N SER A 148 2.62 -2.58 -16.16
CA SER A 148 1.91 -3.83 -15.81
C SER A 148 0.94 -4.30 -16.89
N ALA A 149 0.54 -3.44 -17.82
CA ALA A 149 -0.37 -3.78 -18.92
C ALA A 149 0.08 -5.00 -19.74
N LYS A 150 1.40 -5.15 -19.94
CA LYS A 150 2.00 -6.27 -20.70
C LYS A 150 1.64 -7.66 -20.14
N SER A 151 1.26 -7.73 -18.88
CA SER A 151 0.93 -8.98 -18.18
C SER A 151 -0.53 -9.42 -18.38
N PHE A 152 -1.35 -8.63 -19.06
CA PHE A 152 -2.80 -8.81 -19.13
C PHE A 152 -3.36 -8.74 -20.54
N PRO A 153 -4.55 -9.33 -20.80
CA PRO A 153 -5.25 -9.17 -22.09
C PRO A 153 -5.59 -7.69 -22.33
N GLN A 154 -4.97 -7.09 -23.35
CA GLN A 154 -5.02 -5.65 -23.64
C GLN A 154 -6.44 -5.09 -23.74
N LYS A 155 -7.38 -5.87 -24.32
CA LYS A 155 -8.79 -5.47 -24.50
C LYS A 155 -9.55 -5.23 -23.19
N LYS A 156 -9.03 -5.74 -22.05
CA LYS A 156 -9.65 -5.62 -20.72
C LYS A 156 -8.95 -4.59 -19.83
N VAL A 157 -7.78 -4.08 -20.26
CA VAL A 157 -6.92 -3.22 -19.44
C VAL A 157 -7.35 -1.78 -19.54
N ILE A 158 -7.47 -1.15 -18.37
CA ILE A 158 -7.78 0.28 -18.22
C ILE A 158 -6.77 0.88 -17.25
N LEU A 159 -6.04 1.90 -17.71
CA LEU A 159 -5.12 2.66 -16.87
C LEU A 159 -5.94 3.62 -15.99
N THR A 160 -6.02 3.32 -14.70
CA THR A 160 -6.76 4.12 -13.73
C THR A 160 -5.86 4.90 -12.79
N GLY A 161 -4.62 4.45 -12.59
CA GLY A 161 -3.84 4.84 -11.43
C GLY A 161 -4.29 4.08 -10.19
N LEU A 162 -3.83 4.55 -9.01
CA LEU A 162 -4.14 3.96 -7.72
C LEU A 162 -5.17 4.81 -6.98
N PRO A 163 -6.28 4.24 -6.50
CA PRO A 163 -7.20 4.96 -5.62
C PRO A 163 -6.48 5.43 -4.36
N LEU A 164 -6.49 6.73 -4.13
CA LEU A 164 -5.81 7.38 -3.01
C LEU A 164 -6.80 8.06 -2.08
N ARG A 165 -6.49 8.03 -0.80
CA ARG A 165 -7.28 8.77 0.19
C ARG A 165 -7.11 10.27 -0.02
N LYS A 166 -8.21 11.03 -0.03
CA LYS A 166 -8.16 12.50 -0.19
C LYS A 166 -7.34 13.16 0.91
N SER A 167 -7.31 12.57 2.09
CA SER A 167 -6.54 13.05 3.24
C SER A 167 -5.04 13.24 2.98
N ILE A 168 -4.43 12.52 2.03
CA ILE A 168 -3.00 12.71 1.72
C ILE A 168 -2.67 14.08 1.11
N PHE A 169 -3.66 14.74 0.50
CA PHE A 169 -3.52 16.08 -0.10
C PHE A 169 -3.83 17.20 0.88
N GLU A 170 -4.38 16.88 2.05
CA GLU A 170 -4.87 17.82 3.05
C GLU A 170 -3.97 17.79 4.28
N GLY A 171 -3.81 18.93 4.96
CA GLY A 171 -3.05 18.95 6.21
C GLY A 171 -2.34 20.28 6.45
N LYS A 172 -1.67 20.36 7.59
CA LYS A 172 -0.87 21.51 8.04
C LYS A 172 0.57 21.08 8.28
N LYS A 173 1.51 22.00 8.17
CA LYS A 173 2.90 21.73 8.58
C LYS A 173 2.93 21.41 10.08
N LEU A 174 3.69 20.39 10.46
CA LEU A 174 3.79 19.91 11.84
C LEU A 174 4.88 20.65 12.65
N PHE A 175 5.85 21.23 11.95
CA PHE A 175 6.93 22.00 12.57
C PHE A 175 6.87 23.46 12.11
N GLY A 176 7.09 24.38 13.06
CA GLY A 176 7.08 25.84 12.80
C GLY A 176 8.44 26.44 12.52
N ASN A 177 9.54 25.67 12.62
CA ASN A 177 10.89 26.12 12.35
C ASN A 177 11.26 26.03 10.85
N ALA A 178 12.41 26.60 10.47
CA ALA A 178 12.88 26.65 9.08
C ALA A 178 13.66 25.38 8.64
N GLN A 179 13.85 24.40 9.53
CA GLN A 179 14.58 23.17 9.18
C GLN A 179 13.80 22.33 8.19
N LYS A 180 14.51 21.69 7.24
CA LYS A 180 13.91 20.69 6.37
C LYS A 180 13.40 19.50 7.19
N THR A 181 12.31 18.91 6.75
CA THR A 181 11.67 17.79 7.42
C THR A 181 11.82 16.49 6.62
N ILE A 182 12.26 15.43 7.28
CA ILE A 182 12.36 14.09 6.71
C ILE A 182 11.19 13.25 7.24
N TYR A 183 10.45 12.59 6.35
CA TYR A 183 9.52 11.53 6.74
C TYR A 183 10.17 10.16 6.52
N ILE A 184 10.26 9.35 7.57
CA ILE A 184 10.88 8.03 7.56
C ILE A 184 9.82 6.98 7.84
N THR A 185 9.71 5.95 6.97
CA THR A 185 8.71 4.90 7.15
C THR A 185 9.12 3.56 6.53
N GLY A 186 8.85 2.49 7.23
CA GLY A 186 8.90 1.13 6.70
C GLY A 186 7.53 0.59 6.24
N GLY A 187 6.51 1.47 6.14
CA GLY A 187 5.11 1.09 5.92
C GLY A 187 4.39 0.72 7.23
N LYS A 188 3.18 0.10 7.13
CA LYS A 188 2.33 -0.21 8.30
C LYS A 188 3.00 -1.14 9.31
N GLN A 189 3.68 -2.17 8.84
CA GLN A 189 4.39 -3.13 9.70
C GLN A 189 5.70 -2.57 10.26
N GLY A 190 6.25 -1.55 9.61
CA GLY A 190 7.58 -1.03 9.87
C GLY A 190 8.68 -1.81 9.15
N ALA A 191 9.91 -1.33 9.27
CA ALA A 191 11.11 -1.96 8.74
C ALA A 191 12.24 -1.83 9.78
N HIS A 192 12.38 -2.85 10.62
CA HIS A 192 13.35 -2.87 11.72
C HIS A 192 14.75 -2.44 11.29
N VAL A 193 15.23 -2.93 10.15
CA VAL A 193 16.57 -2.59 9.62
C VAL A 193 16.69 -1.09 9.33
N ILE A 194 15.63 -0.46 8.81
CA ILE A 194 15.61 1.00 8.57
C ILE A 194 15.57 1.72 9.92
N ASN A 195 14.67 1.30 10.82
CA ASN A 195 14.53 1.91 12.13
C ASN A 195 15.85 1.90 12.90
N GLU A 196 16.53 0.73 12.96
CA GLU A 196 17.83 0.60 13.62
C GLU A 196 18.93 1.48 12.99
N ALA A 197 18.97 1.57 11.65
CA ALA A 197 19.94 2.42 10.97
C ALA A 197 19.70 3.91 11.29
N ILE A 198 18.44 4.32 11.36
CA ILE A 198 18.07 5.70 11.71
C ILE A 198 18.35 5.99 13.20
N PHE A 199 18.03 5.08 14.12
CA PHE A 199 18.31 5.28 15.54
C PHE A 199 19.79 5.59 15.84
N LYS A 200 20.73 4.94 15.11
CA LYS A 200 22.17 5.16 15.25
C LYS A 200 22.61 6.57 14.88
N ILE A 201 21.92 7.22 13.96
CA ILE A 201 22.30 8.54 13.43
C ILE A 201 21.32 9.65 13.83
N LEU A 202 20.26 9.32 14.58
CA LEU A 202 19.17 10.24 14.90
C LEU A 202 19.64 11.54 15.57
N PRO A 203 20.55 11.53 16.57
CA PRO A 203 21.05 12.78 17.15
C PRO A 203 21.65 13.74 16.11
N ASN A 204 22.49 13.22 15.21
CA ASN A 204 23.11 14.00 14.16
C ASN A 204 22.08 14.48 13.09
N LEU A 205 21.04 13.70 12.81
CA LEU A 205 19.97 14.13 11.92
C LEU A 205 19.19 15.32 12.50
N LEU A 206 18.89 15.28 13.81
CA LEU A 206 18.11 16.32 14.49
C LEU A 206 18.83 17.66 14.62
N GLU A 207 20.16 17.69 14.45
CA GLU A 207 20.91 18.94 14.35
C GLU A 207 20.54 19.74 13.08
N LYS A 208 20.12 19.06 12.01
CA LYS A 208 19.89 19.64 10.68
C LYS A 208 18.44 19.53 10.18
N PHE A 209 17.67 18.58 10.70
CA PHE A 209 16.35 18.25 10.20
C PHE A 209 15.33 18.11 11.31
N ASN A 210 14.07 18.36 10.98
CA ASN A 210 12.96 17.77 11.68
C ASN A 210 12.78 16.34 11.16
N VAL A 211 12.45 15.40 12.03
CA VAL A 211 12.25 13.99 11.67
C VAL A 211 10.87 13.53 12.09
N ILE A 212 10.07 13.09 11.12
CA ILE A 212 8.82 12.38 11.35
C ILE A 212 9.10 10.90 11.09
N HIS A 213 8.91 10.05 12.10
CA HIS A 213 9.29 8.65 12.02
C HIS A 213 8.09 7.74 12.30
N GLN A 214 7.68 6.96 11.30
CA GLN A 214 6.70 5.87 11.48
C GLN A 214 7.46 4.55 11.64
N CYS A 215 7.55 4.07 12.87
CA CYS A 215 8.28 2.84 13.20
C CYS A 215 7.57 1.56 12.76
N GLY A 216 6.25 1.61 12.58
CA GLY A 216 5.41 0.45 12.28
C GLY A 216 4.84 -0.24 13.53
N SER A 217 3.82 -1.06 13.30
CA SER A 217 3.04 -1.69 14.38
C SER A 217 3.48 -3.11 14.74
N THR A 218 4.59 -3.62 14.15
CA THR A 218 5.07 -4.96 14.51
C THR A 218 5.59 -5.02 15.93
N SER A 219 5.08 -5.98 16.72
CA SER A 219 5.52 -6.20 18.10
C SER A 219 6.82 -7.02 18.21
N LEU A 220 7.34 -7.52 17.09
CA LEU A 220 8.51 -8.42 17.10
C LEU A 220 9.79 -7.75 17.63
N PHE A 221 9.96 -6.46 17.37
CA PHE A 221 11.19 -5.73 17.68
C PHE A 221 10.99 -4.59 18.67
N ASN A 222 9.74 -4.24 19.01
CA ASN A 222 9.39 -3.12 19.88
C ASN A 222 10.04 -1.78 19.47
N ASP A 223 10.20 -1.53 18.17
CA ASP A 223 10.89 -0.36 17.64
C ASP A 223 10.30 0.96 18.13
N ILE A 224 8.98 1.02 18.30
CA ILE A 224 8.33 2.23 18.83
C ILE A 224 8.78 2.54 20.25
N LYS A 225 8.85 1.53 21.12
CA LYS A 225 9.31 1.72 22.50
C LYS A 225 10.76 2.23 22.54
N LYS A 226 11.63 1.63 21.71
CA LYS A 226 13.02 2.08 21.57
C LYS A 226 13.10 3.53 21.09
N ALA A 227 12.27 3.88 20.09
CA ALA A 227 12.22 5.25 19.56
C ALA A 227 11.78 6.27 20.63
N GLU A 228 10.81 5.92 21.47
CA GLU A 228 10.35 6.76 22.58
C GLU A 228 11.41 6.90 23.67
N GLU A 229 12.14 5.83 24.03
CA GLU A 229 13.26 5.86 24.95
C GLU A 229 14.38 6.80 24.44
N ILE A 230 14.74 6.69 23.15
CA ILE A 230 15.71 7.59 22.51
C ILE A 230 15.20 9.02 22.54
N LYS A 231 13.93 9.26 22.18
CA LYS A 231 13.31 10.58 22.21
C LYS A 231 13.42 11.23 23.59
N TYR A 232 13.17 10.47 24.64
CA TYR A 232 13.30 10.96 26.02
C TYR A 232 14.74 11.39 26.36
N SER A 233 15.76 10.69 25.83
CA SER A 233 17.18 11.02 26.07
C SER A 233 17.70 12.23 25.29
N LEU A 234 16.98 12.66 24.24
CA LEU A 234 17.41 13.76 23.36
C LEU A 234 17.25 15.17 23.95
N GLY A 235 16.57 15.34 25.09
CA GLY A 235 16.33 16.66 25.68
C GLY A 235 15.59 17.60 24.69
N ARG A 236 16.15 18.82 24.48
CA ARG A 236 15.53 19.80 23.58
C ARG A 236 15.44 19.35 22.12
N ALA A 237 16.37 18.53 21.64
CA ALA A 237 16.32 18.01 20.27
C ALA A 237 15.08 17.14 20.01
N SER A 238 14.42 16.65 21.08
CA SER A 238 13.18 15.88 20.97
C SER A 238 12.00 16.67 20.37
N GLU A 239 12.04 18.00 20.42
CA GLU A 239 11.03 18.89 19.81
C GLU A 239 11.01 18.75 18.28
N ASN A 240 12.14 18.41 17.67
CA ASN A 240 12.29 18.17 16.24
C ASN A 240 12.03 16.70 15.84
N TYR A 241 11.61 15.83 16.77
CA TYR A 241 11.37 14.42 16.53
C TYR A 241 9.93 14.00 16.85
N LEU A 242 9.14 13.74 15.81
CA LEU A 242 7.80 13.18 15.93
C LEU A 242 7.83 11.69 15.56
N VAL A 243 7.58 10.82 16.52
CA VAL A 243 7.56 9.37 16.30
C VAL A 243 6.20 8.77 16.65
N LYS A 244 5.72 7.83 15.81
CA LYS A 244 4.50 7.04 16.02
C LYS A 244 4.64 5.65 15.44
N GLU A 245 3.82 4.71 15.92
CA GLU A 245 3.66 3.41 15.26
C GLU A 245 3.13 3.57 13.84
N TYR A 246 2.08 4.39 13.69
CA TYR A 246 1.37 4.59 12.44
C TYR A 246 0.67 5.95 12.42
N PHE A 247 0.64 6.61 11.24
CA PHE A 247 -0.14 7.81 11.02
C PHE A 247 -1.44 7.46 10.29
N PHE A 248 -2.57 7.75 10.93
CA PHE A 248 -3.91 7.51 10.39
C PHE A 248 -4.32 8.55 9.37
N ASP A 249 -5.49 8.34 8.77
CA ASP A 249 -6.05 9.22 7.72
C ASP A 249 -6.09 10.70 8.10
N SER A 250 -6.41 11.01 9.35
CA SER A 250 -6.46 12.38 9.85
C SER A 250 -5.10 13.08 9.98
N GLU A 251 -4.01 12.33 9.90
CA GLU A 251 -2.66 12.82 10.18
C GLU A 251 -1.73 12.76 8.96
N ILE A 252 -1.91 11.75 8.09
CA ILE A 252 -0.97 11.42 7.02
C ILE A 252 -0.76 12.58 6.04
N GLY A 253 -1.79 13.37 5.77
CA GLY A 253 -1.68 14.55 4.92
C GLY A 253 -0.76 15.61 5.52
N SER A 254 -0.84 15.83 6.84
CA SER A 254 0.09 16.75 7.55
C SER A 254 1.53 16.23 7.53
N VAL A 255 1.72 14.91 7.61
CA VAL A 255 3.03 14.26 7.48
C VAL A 255 3.63 14.54 6.10
N PHE A 256 2.89 14.23 5.02
CA PHE A 256 3.37 14.49 3.66
C PHE A 256 3.55 15.97 3.36
N LYS A 257 2.67 16.84 3.89
CA LYS A 257 2.80 18.29 3.71
C LYS A 257 4.02 18.86 4.42
N SER A 258 4.41 18.28 5.55
CA SER A 258 5.60 18.69 6.30
C SER A 258 6.89 18.16 5.67
N ALA A 259 6.88 16.97 5.11
CA ALA A 259 8.07 16.32 4.58
C ALA A 259 8.61 17.06 3.34
N ASP A 260 9.89 17.41 3.35
CA ASP A 260 10.63 17.89 2.18
C ASP A 260 11.07 16.68 1.33
N PHE A 261 11.41 15.58 1.96
CA PHE A 261 11.67 14.30 1.31
C PHE A 261 11.34 13.11 2.21
N VAL A 262 11.29 11.93 1.62
CA VAL A 262 10.87 10.70 2.31
C VAL A 262 11.97 9.64 2.23
N ILE A 263 12.17 8.90 3.32
CA ILE A 263 12.99 7.67 3.34
C ILE A 263 12.05 6.50 3.60
N SER A 264 11.94 5.58 2.65
CA SER A 264 10.96 4.50 2.79
C SER A 264 11.31 3.20 2.07
N ARG A 265 10.55 2.15 2.36
CA ARG A 265 10.43 0.99 1.47
C ARG A 265 9.77 1.40 0.16
N ALA A 266 10.01 0.62 -0.91
CA ALA A 266 9.47 0.88 -2.24
C ALA A 266 8.19 0.08 -2.55
N GLY A 267 7.26 0.03 -1.60
CA GLY A 267 5.94 -0.56 -1.85
C GLY A 267 5.16 0.24 -2.91
N ALA A 268 4.37 -0.43 -3.74
CA ALA A 268 3.65 0.18 -4.85
C ALA A 268 2.79 1.38 -4.43
N HIS A 269 2.09 1.26 -3.28
CA HIS A 269 1.26 2.34 -2.74
C HIS A 269 2.10 3.58 -2.39
N THR A 270 3.18 3.40 -1.63
CA THR A 270 4.08 4.50 -1.24
C THR A 270 4.69 5.17 -2.47
N VAL A 271 5.18 4.38 -3.43
CA VAL A 271 5.79 4.92 -4.66
C VAL A 271 4.78 5.73 -5.47
N TYR A 272 3.53 5.29 -5.55
CA TYR A 272 2.48 6.05 -6.23
C TYR A 272 2.12 7.33 -5.48
N GLU A 273 1.98 7.29 -4.14
CA GLU A 273 1.77 8.48 -3.30
C GLU A 273 2.89 9.52 -3.51
N LEU A 274 4.15 9.09 -3.48
CA LEU A 274 5.31 9.95 -3.72
C LEU A 274 5.28 10.58 -5.12
N THR A 275 4.85 9.81 -6.12
CA THR A 275 4.72 10.29 -7.50
C THR A 275 3.67 11.41 -7.60
N VAL A 276 2.46 11.15 -7.09
CA VAL A 276 1.35 12.11 -7.17
C VAL A 276 1.60 13.36 -6.34
N LEU A 277 2.25 13.21 -5.17
CA LEU A 277 2.62 14.32 -4.29
C LEU A 277 3.88 15.05 -4.75
N ASN A 278 4.54 14.58 -5.82
CA ASN A 278 5.82 15.11 -6.31
C ASN A 278 6.87 15.20 -5.18
N LYS A 279 6.96 14.13 -4.35
CA LYS A 279 7.87 14.09 -3.20
C LYS A 279 9.15 13.35 -3.54
N PRO A 280 10.33 14.01 -3.40
CA PRO A 280 11.62 13.36 -3.49
C PRO A 280 11.77 12.24 -2.45
N ALA A 281 12.46 11.16 -2.80
CA ALA A 281 12.63 10.05 -1.88
C ALA A 281 13.95 9.31 -2.00
N ILE A 282 14.44 8.80 -0.87
CA ILE A 282 15.41 7.71 -0.80
C ILE A 282 14.63 6.43 -0.59
N LEU A 283 14.66 5.54 -1.57
CA LEU A 283 13.94 4.27 -1.51
C LEU A 283 14.89 3.13 -1.14
N ILE A 284 14.46 2.34 -0.16
CA ILE A 284 15.19 1.18 0.36
C ILE A 284 14.35 -0.08 0.09
N PRO A 285 14.45 -0.68 -1.11
CA PRO A 285 13.65 -1.84 -1.47
C PRO A 285 13.99 -3.06 -0.59
N ILE A 286 13.00 -3.93 -0.37
CA ILE A 286 13.18 -5.22 0.31
C ILE A 286 13.89 -6.16 -0.66
N PRO A 287 15.08 -6.73 -0.31
CA PRO A 287 15.85 -7.56 -1.24
C PRO A 287 15.17 -8.89 -1.60
N TRP A 288 14.27 -9.40 -0.76
CA TRP A 288 13.52 -10.65 -0.96
C TRP A 288 12.06 -10.42 -1.35
N SER A 289 11.72 -9.26 -1.92
CA SER A 289 10.37 -9.03 -2.43
C SER A 289 10.06 -9.97 -3.59
N ASN A 290 8.79 -10.40 -3.67
CA ASN A 290 8.37 -11.33 -4.72
C ASN A 290 8.62 -10.73 -6.10
N ALA A 291 9.30 -11.48 -6.99
CA ALA A 291 9.68 -11.04 -8.33
C ALA A 291 10.39 -9.66 -8.36
N ASN A 292 11.16 -9.33 -7.33
CA ASN A 292 11.87 -8.04 -7.16
C ASN A 292 10.93 -6.81 -7.27
N GLU A 293 9.66 -6.97 -6.93
CA GLU A 293 8.62 -5.96 -7.07
C GLU A 293 9.05 -4.60 -6.52
N GLN A 294 9.61 -4.56 -5.31
CA GLN A 294 10.01 -3.29 -4.71
C GLN A 294 11.17 -2.62 -5.41
N GLU A 295 12.11 -3.39 -5.93
CA GLU A 295 13.21 -2.84 -6.72
C GLU A 295 12.70 -2.23 -8.04
N GLU A 296 11.77 -2.92 -8.72
CA GLU A 296 11.15 -2.40 -9.95
C GLU A 296 10.30 -1.14 -9.69
N ASN A 297 9.56 -1.10 -8.59
CA ASN A 297 8.85 0.10 -8.17
C ASN A 297 9.83 1.27 -7.88
N ALA A 298 10.96 0.99 -7.23
CA ALA A 298 11.98 2.00 -6.96
C ALA A 298 12.62 2.52 -8.25
N LYS A 299 13.01 1.63 -9.16
CA LYS A 299 13.55 1.99 -10.48
C LYS A 299 12.60 2.87 -11.28
N MET A 300 11.29 2.58 -11.19
CA MET A 300 10.28 3.41 -11.83
C MET A 300 10.33 4.83 -11.27
N LEU A 301 10.32 5.04 -9.94
CA LEU A 301 10.36 6.37 -9.35
C LEU A 301 11.68 7.10 -9.67
N VAL A 302 12.80 6.38 -9.75
CA VAL A 302 14.09 6.93 -10.21
C VAL A 302 13.99 7.40 -11.67
N SER A 303 13.38 6.61 -12.55
CA SER A 303 13.20 6.98 -13.95
C SER A 303 12.34 8.24 -14.13
N LEU A 304 11.43 8.49 -13.18
CA LEU A 304 10.63 9.70 -13.10
C LEU A 304 11.39 10.91 -12.55
N GLY A 305 12.62 10.72 -12.08
CA GLY A 305 13.47 11.78 -11.53
C GLY A 305 13.19 12.13 -10.07
N LEU A 306 12.38 11.36 -9.35
CA LEU A 306 11.95 11.67 -7.98
C LEU A 306 12.72 10.91 -6.89
N ALA A 307 13.51 9.89 -7.23
CA ALA A 307 14.12 9.08 -6.19
C ALA A 307 15.57 8.70 -6.45
N LYS A 308 16.23 8.31 -5.36
CA LYS A 308 17.49 7.56 -5.33
C LYS A 308 17.25 6.23 -4.64
N ILE A 309 17.84 5.16 -5.16
CA ILE A 309 17.81 3.85 -4.50
C ILE A 309 19.01 3.75 -3.56
N LEU A 310 18.75 3.26 -2.36
CA LEU A 310 19.74 2.81 -1.39
C LEU A 310 19.45 1.34 -1.09
N PHE A 311 20.40 0.45 -1.37
CA PHE A 311 20.17 -0.96 -1.06
C PHE A 311 20.32 -1.23 0.44
N GLN A 312 19.56 -2.21 0.94
CA GLN A 312 19.57 -2.52 2.36
C GLN A 312 20.97 -2.87 2.88
N ALA A 313 21.81 -3.54 2.08
CA ALA A 313 23.18 -3.82 2.42
C ALA A 313 24.04 -2.57 2.68
N ASP A 314 23.69 -1.45 2.06
CA ASP A 314 24.39 -0.17 2.25
C ASP A 314 24.12 0.47 3.63
N LEU A 315 23.05 0.07 4.32
CA LEU A 315 22.71 0.61 5.65
C LEU A 315 23.74 0.22 6.72
N GLU A 316 24.43 -0.91 6.52
CA GLU A 316 25.44 -1.42 7.44
C GLU A 316 26.82 -0.77 7.26
N GLN A 317 27.04 -0.06 6.14
CA GLN A 317 28.34 0.53 5.79
C GLN A 317 28.68 1.83 6.55
N GLY A 318 27.81 2.31 7.44
CA GLY A 318 28.06 3.47 8.30
C GLY A 318 27.98 4.84 7.62
N ASN A 319 27.65 4.91 6.32
CA ASN A 319 27.61 6.17 5.55
C ASN A 319 26.18 6.69 5.28
N LEU A 320 25.18 6.17 6.00
CA LEU A 320 23.77 6.58 5.80
C LEU A 320 23.56 8.07 6.00
N LEU A 321 24.16 8.65 7.05
CA LEU A 321 24.05 10.10 7.34
C LEU A 321 24.57 10.92 6.17
N GLU A 322 25.75 10.61 5.64
CA GLU A 322 26.35 11.29 4.50
C GLU A 322 25.46 11.21 3.25
N LYS A 323 24.90 10.02 2.97
CA LYS A 323 23.98 9.83 1.84
C LYS A 323 22.70 10.68 1.99
N ILE A 324 22.15 10.80 3.21
CA ILE A 324 20.99 11.64 3.49
C ILE A 324 21.33 13.13 3.32
N LEU A 325 22.47 13.58 3.83
CA LEU A 325 22.93 14.96 3.69
C LEU A 325 23.14 15.33 2.21
N THR A 326 23.87 14.51 1.47
CA THR A 326 24.09 14.70 0.03
C THR A 326 22.77 14.74 -0.74
N PHE A 327 21.81 13.86 -0.42
CA PHE A 327 20.48 13.89 -1.05
C PHE A 327 19.74 15.19 -0.74
N SER A 328 19.78 15.63 0.51
CA SER A 328 19.16 16.88 0.97
C SER A 328 19.73 18.13 0.29
N ASP A 329 21.04 18.14 0.02
CA ASP A 329 21.70 19.29 -0.66
C ASP A 329 21.28 19.39 -2.13
N HIS A 330 20.92 18.27 -2.74
CA HIS A 330 20.53 18.17 -4.15
C HIS A 330 19.02 17.97 -4.37
N LEU A 331 18.17 18.31 -3.38
CA LEU A 331 16.71 18.13 -3.47
C LEU A 331 16.08 18.79 -4.71
N ASN A 332 16.63 19.91 -5.16
CA ASN A 332 16.12 20.62 -6.34
C ASN A 332 16.30 19.86 -7.65
N ASP A 333 17.17 18.85 -7.69
CA ASP A 333 17.42 18.01 -8.86
C ASP A 333 16.35 16.90 -8.99
N PHE A 334 15.64 16.62 -7.89
CA PHE A 334 14.59 15.61 -7.83
C PHE A 334 13.23 16.23 -8.13
N LYS A 335 12.88 16.27 -9.42
CA LYS A 335 11.60 16.78 -9.91
C LYS A 335 10.98 15.80 -10.88
N LEU A 336 9.65 15.69 -10.83
CA LEU A 336 8.90 14.83 -11.72
C LEU A 336 9.17 15.22 -13.18
N ARG A 337 9.65 14.27 -13.98
CA ARG A 337 9.84 14.44 -15.42
C ARG A 337 8.50 14.35 -16.13
N LYS A 338 8.29 15.18 -17.17
CA LYS A 338 6.99 15.33 -17.87
C LYS A 338 6.49 14.06 -18.60
N ASN A 339 7.24 12.98 -18.64
CA ASN A 339 6.94 11.79 -19.46
C ASN A 339 6.05 10.75 -18.77
N LEU A 340 5.55 11.04 -17.55
CA LEU A 340 4.62 10.12 -16.89
C LEU A 340 3.18 10.42 -17.35
N VAL A 341 2.60 9.46 -18.02
CA VAL A 341 1.15 9.49 -18.34
C VAL A 341 0.42 8.96 -17.13
N LEU A 342 0.05 9.87 -16.21
CA LEU A 342 -0.94 9.57 -15.17
C LEU A 342 -2.33 9.97 -15.68
N PRO A 343 -3.37 9.21 -15.32
CA PRO A 343 -4.74 9.66 -15.54
C PRO A 343 -4.96 11.05 -14.92
N LYS A 344 -5.69 11.91 -15.61
CA LYS A 344 -6.03 13.25 -15.11
C LYS A 344 -7.12 13.21 -14.04
N GLU A 345 -7.98 12.20 -14.12
CA GLU A 345 -9.08 11.97 -13.18
C GLU A 345 -8.59 11.09 -12.02
N PRO A 346 -9.17 11.24 -10.81
CA PRO A 346 -8.93 10.33 -9.71
C PRO A 346 -9.23 8.88 -10.08
N ALA A 347 -8.36 7.95 -9.65
CA ALA A 347 -8.49 6.54 -10.00
C ALA A 347 -9.83 5.94 -9.60
N GLU A 348 -10.32 6.31 -8.41
CA GLU A 348 -11.60 5.84 -7.89
C GLU A 348 -12.78 6.29 -8.77
N GLU A 349 -12.74 7.49 -9.36
CA GLU A 349 -13.79 7.98 -10.24
C GLU A 349 -13.82 7.19 -11.56
N ILE A 350 -12.65 6.94 -12.14
CA ILE A 350 -12.52 6.09 -13.34
C ILE A 350 -13.06 4.69 -13.03
N ILE A 351 -12.62 4.07 -11.92
CA ILE A 351 -13.05 2.72 -11.54
C ILE A 351 -14.57 2.64 -11.38
N ILE A 352 -15.17 3.62 -10.70
CA ILE A 352 -16.63 3.64 -10.48
C ILE A 352 -17.37 3.77 -11.81
N ARG A 353 -16.97 4.69 -12.69
CA ARG A 353 -17.56 4.86 -14.02
C ARG A 353 -17.51 3.54 -14.81
N GLU A 354 -16.36 2.89 -14.83
CA GLU A 354 -16.15 1.63 -15.52
C GLU A 354 -16.97 0.46 -14.92
N ILE A 355 -17.23 0.50 -13.61
CA ILE A 355 -18.13 -0.44 -12.93
C ILE A 355 -19.58 -0.17 -13.36
N GLU A 356 -20.03 1.08 -13.37
CA GLU A 356 -21.39 1.44 -13.78
C GLU A 356 -21.69 1.05 -15.23
N GLU A 357 -20.71 1.15 -16.12
CA GLU A 357 -20.83 0.67 -17.51
C GLU A 357 -21.11 -0.84 -17.63
N ILE A 358 -20.60 -1.67 -16.69
CA ILE A 358 -20.87 -3.11 -16.72
C ILE A 358 -22.36 -3.42 -16.58
N PHE A 359 -23.09 -2.56 -15.88
CA PHE A 359 -24.52 -2.72 -15.63
C PHE A 359 -25.41 -1.97 -16.62
N SER A 360 -24.87 -1.00 -17.35
CA SER A 360 -25.60 -0.23 -18.36
C SER A 360 -25.63 -0.90 -19.74
N LEU A 361 -24.74 -1.86 -19.99
CA LEU A 361 -24.74 -2.62 -21.24
C LEU A 361 -25.81 -3.71 -21.18
N PRO A 362 -26.70 -3.80 -22.20
CA PRO A 362 -27.65 -4.92 -22.28
C PRO A 362 -26.85 -6.23 -22.35
N SER A 363 -27.29 -7.20 -21.54
CA SER A 363 -26.72 -8.56 -21.42
C SER A 363 -26.84 -9.37 -22.71
#